data_cdade0e5447ab2b5898f63fe06f812cf
#
_entry.id   cdade0e5447ab2b5898f63fe06f812cf
#
_cell.length_a   1.000
_cell.length_b   1.000
_cell.length_c   1.000
_cell.angle_alpha   90.00
_cell.angle_beta   90.00
_cell.angle_gamma   90.00
#
_symmetry.space_group_name_H-M   'P 1'
#
loop_
_entity.id
_entity.type
_entity.pdbx_description
1 polymer ?
#
loop_
_entity_poly.entity_id
_entity_poly.type
_entity_poly.pdbx_seq_one_letter_code
_entity_poly.pdbx_strand_id
1 'polypeptide(L)'
;NGLEFPPCGVDDLPHILRPISEGGILKQKGTVEVVSSVERDGRPVFRDLRWGVFAVFEAPSQYVIDCFSQYGLKTDSTGKYAAMYKPYHLIGLELGISVASIAVREEATGATCEWRGDVVATAKRKLKAGEKLDGEGGFTVYGKLMTATDSLKLGALPIGLAHNMVLNKDIPAGKPVCWSDVDYDTTKQAIQFRREMEKSFSKGC
;
A
#
# COMPACT_ATOMS: atom_id res chain seq x y z
N ASN A 1 2.89 -1.90 -9.86
CA ASN A 1 3.33 -3.18 -10.36
C ASN A 1 2.42 -4.26 -9.93
N GLY A 2 1.26 -4.49 -9.88
CA GLY A 2 0.50 -5.67 -9.50
C GLY A 2 1.31 -6.97 -9.63
N LEU A 3 2.24 -7.18 -8.72
CA LEU A 3 2.79 -8.50 -8.51
C LEU A 3 1.60 -9.32 -8.04
N GLU A 4 1.08 -10.14 -8.93
CA GLU A 4 0.15 -11.17 -8.53
C GLU A 4 0.95 -12.16 -7.69
N PHE A 5 0.84 -12.01 -6.39
CA PHE A 5 1.38 -13.00 -5.48
C PHE A 5 0.74 -14.34 -5.76
N PRO A 6 1.53 -15.42 -5.87
CA PRO A 6 0.95 -16.73 -5.77
C PRO A 6 0.25 -16.83 -4.41
N PRO A 7 -0.83 -17.59 -4.30
CA PRO A 7 -1.47 -17.88 -3.03
C PRO A 7 -0.43 -18.37 -2.03
N CYS A 8 -0.29 -17.68 -0.90
CA CYS A 8 0.74 -17.99 0.08
C CYS A 8 0.22 -17.83 1.51
N GLY A 9 0.78 -18.62 2.41
CA GLY A 9 0.60 -18.46 3.86
C GLY A 9 1.71 -17.63 4.49
N VAL A 10 1.61 -17.42 5.80
CA VAL A 10 2.62 -16.67 6.57
C VAL A 10 4.02 -17.29 6.44
N ASP A 11 4.08 -18.61 6.41
CA ASP A 11 5.34 -19.36 6.33
C ASP A 11 6.06 -19.16 5.00
N ASP A 12 5.32 -18.81 3.94
CA ASP A 12 5.87 -18.61 2.59
C ASP A 12 6.42 -17.19 2.40
N LEU A 13 5.93 -16.21 3.18
CA LEU A 13 6.27 -14.78 3.01
C LEU A 13 7.78 -14.51 2.99
N PRO A 14 8.60 -15.01 3.95
CA PRO A 14 10.03 -14.73 3.95
C PRO A 14 10.77 -15.37 2.78
N HIS A 15 10.22 -16.43 2.18
CA HIS A 15 10.78 -17.06 1.00
C HIS A 15 10.45 -16.34 -0.29
N ILE A 16 9.26 -15.75 -0.37
CA ILE A 16 8.73 -15.08 -1.57
C ILE A 16 9.15 -13.61 -1.60
N LEU A 17 8.98 -12.89 -0.49
CA LEU A 17 9.16 -11.44 -0.41
C LEU A 17 10.61 -11.04 -0.09
N ARG A 18 11.52 -11.51 -0.89
CA ARG A 18 12.95 -11.14 -0.87
C ARG A 18 13.43 -10.80 -2.30
N PRO A 19 14.60 -10.21 -2.46
CA PRO A 19 15.10 -9.84 -3.79
C PRO A 19 15.20 -11.03 -4.74
N ILE A 20 14.97 -10.78 -6.03
CA ILE A 20 15.13 -11.78 -7.10
C ILE A 20 16.54 -12.37 -7.09
N SER A 21 17.56 -11.55 -6.81
CA SER A 21 18.96 -12.00 -6.67
C SER A 21 19.17 -13.01 -5.54
N GLU A 22 18.23 -13.10 -4.61
CA GLU A 22 18.26 -14.03 -3.46
C GLU A 22 17.14 -15.08 -3.55
N GLY A 23 16.59 -15.30 -4.75
CA GLY A 23 15.57 -16.32 -5.03
C GLY A 23 14.15 -15.92 -4.69
N GLY A 24 13.88 -14.65 -4.43
CA GLY A 24 12.54 -14.10 -4.24
C GLY A 24 11.95 -13.48 -5.50
N ILE A 25 10.97 -12.61 -5.33
CA ILE A 25 10.24 -11.97 -6.43
C ILE A 25 10.38 -10.44 -6.47
N LEU A 26 10.98 -9.83 -5.47
CA LEU A 26 11.08 -8.37 -5.38
C LEU A 26 12.24 -7.85 -6.26
N LYS A 27 11.96 -6.84 -7.05
CA LYS A 27 12.99 -6.11 -7.82
C LYS A 27 13.91 -5.30 -6.92
N GLN A 28 13.38 -4.81 -5.80
CA GLN A 28 14.10 -4.00 -4.81
C GLN A 28 13.48 -4.18 -3.42
N LYS A 29 14.24 -3.87 -2.39
CA LYS A 29 13.78 -3.80 -1.00
C LYS A 29 12.94 -2.54 -0.77
N GLY A 30 12.15 -2.51 0.31
CA GLY A 30 11.32 -1.36 0.66
C GLY A 30 10.11 -1.21 -0.26
N THR A 31 9.44 -2.31 -0.59
CA THR A 31 8.20 -2.32 -1.36
C THR A 31 6.98 -2.39 -0.45
N VAL A 32 5.85 -1.95 -0.98
CA VAL A 32 4.51 -2.12 -0.38
C VAL A 32 3.72 -3.00 -1.33
N GLU A 33 3.13 -4.07 -0.81
CA GLU A 33 2.42 -5.07 -1.61
C GLU A 33 1.05 -5.38 -1.02
N VAL A 34 0.12 -5.74 -1.90
CA VAL A 34 -1.21 -6.23 -1.54
C VAL A 34 -1.36 -7.65 -2.03
N VAL A 35 -1.73 -8.56 -1.13
CA VAL A 35 -1.96 -9.97 -1.46
C VAL A 35 -3.44 -10.19 -1.69
N SER A 36 -3.80 -10.85 -2.79
CA SER A 36 -5.20 -11.20 -3.08
C SER A 36 -5.72 -12.25 -2.11
N SER A 37 -6.98 -12.10 -1.71
CA SER A 37 -7.71 -13.09 -0.90
C SER A 37 -8.47 -14.11 -1.73
N VAL A 38 -8.42 -13.99 -3.06
CA VAL A 38 -9.10 -14.88 -3.98
C VAL A 38 -8.18 -15.31 -5.12
N GLU A 39 -8.36 -16.52 -5.57
CA GLU A 39 -7.75 -17.05 -6.80
C GLU A 39 -8.33 -16.33 -8.04
N ARG A 40 -7.68 -16.50 -9.19
CA ARG A 40 -8.16 -15.91 -10.45
C ARG A 40 -9.56 -16.37 -10.86
N ASP A 41 -9.96 -17.55 -10.43
CA ASP A 41 -11.30 -18.13 -10.69
C ASP A 41 -12.33 -17.76 -9.62
N GLY A 42 -11.97 -16.88 -8.67
CA GLY A 42 -12.84 -16.37 -7.61
C GLY A 42 -12.93 -17.26 -6.37
N ARG A 43 -12.25 -18.40 -6.31
CA ARG A 43 -12.21 -19.23 -5.12
C ARG A 43 -11.38 -18.56 -4.01
N PRO A 44 -11.74 -18.76 -2.72
CA PRO A 44 -10.88 -18.32 -1.63
C PRO A 44 -9.51 -19.00 -1.67
N VAL A 45 -8.46 -18.22 -1.42
CA VAL A 45 -7.09 -18.77 -1.28
C VAL A 45 -7.00 -19.59 -0.02
N PHE A 46 -6.42 -20.79 -0.11
CA PHE A 46 -6.18 -21.64 1.05
C PHE A 46 -5.02 -21.08 1.89
N ARG A 47 -5.21 -21.00 3.22
CA ARG A 47 -4.25 -20.38 4.17
C ARG A 47 -3.87 -18.97 3.81
N ASP A 48 -4.82 -18.20 3.35
CA ASP A 48 -4.60 -16.83 2.91
C ASP A 48 -4.26 -15.87 4.05
N LEU A 49 -3.80 -14.69 3.63
CA LEU A 49 -3.46 -13.57 4.52
C LEU A 49 -4.59 -12.55 4.62
N ARG A 50 -5.83 -12.98 4.42
CA ARG A 50 -7.01 -12.10 4.55
C ARG A 50 -7.07 -11.46 5.92
N TRP A 51 -7.65 -10.28 5.94
CA TRP A 51 -7.99 -9.55 7.15
C TRP A 51 -6.79 -9.10 7.99
N GLY A 52 -5.60 -9.15 7.43
CA GLY A 52 -4.40 -8.88 8.19
C GLY A 52 -3.39 -8.00 7.49
N VAL A 53 -2.34 -7.73 8.24
CA VAL A 53 -1.17 -7.00 7.79
C VAL A 53 0.05 -7.87 8.01
N PHE A 54 0.97 -7.87 7.09
CA PHE A 54 2.25 -8.55 7.24
C PHE A 54 3.43 -7.61 7.01
N ALA A 55 4.55 -7.94 7.61
CA ALA A 55 5.83 -7.32 7.35
C ALA A 55 6.88 -8.41 7.12
N VAL A 56 7.69 -8.25 6.09
CA VAL A 56 8.89 -9.07 5.86
C VAL A 56 10.10 -8.17 5.98
N PHE A 57 11.07 -8.57 6.78
CA PHE A 57 12.25 -7.78 7.06
C PHE A 57 13.51 -8.63 7.02
N GLU A 58 14.61 -7.98 6.69
CA GLU A 58 15.93 -8.59 6.58
C GLU A 58 16.74 -8.36 7.86
N ALA A 59 17.41 -9.39 8.34
CA ALA A 59 18.35 -9.27 9.44
C ALA A 59 19.61 -8.50 9.00
N PRO A 60 20.00 -7.43 9.69
CA PRO A 60 21.19 -6.66 9.35
C PRO A 60 22.50 -7.31 9.83
N SER A 61 22.42 -8.38 10.64
CA SER A 61 23.58 -9.05 11.22
C SER A 61 23.28 -10.48 11.64
N GLN A 62 24.34 -11.29 11.85
CA GLN A 62 24.19 -12.65 12.36
C GLN A 62 23.48 -12.70 13.72
N TYR A 63 23.77 -11.76 14.60
CA TYR A 63 23.10 -11.66 15.90
C TYR A 63 21.57 -11.55 15.74
N VAL A 64 21.09 -10.76 14.79
CA VAL A 64 19.63 -10.62 14.55
C VAL A 64 19.04 -11.89 13.92
N ILE A 65 19.79 -12.60 13.07
CA ILE A 65 19.39 -13.92 12.55
C ILE A 65 19.17 -14.91 13.72
N ASP A 66 20.10 -14.95 14.65
CA ASP A 66 20.00 -15.81 15.83
C ASP A 66 18.82 -15.42 16.71
N CYS A 67 18.56 -14.12 16.87
CA CYS A 67 17.38 -13.61 17.57
C CYS A 67 16.08 -14.06 16.89
N PHE A 68 15.97 -14.02 15.57
CA PHE A 68 14.77 -14.47 14.87
C PHE A 68 14.42 -15.93 15.24
N SER A 69 15.43 -16.79 15.26
CA SER A 69 15.27 -18.18 15.67
C SER A 69 14.84 -18.31 17.14
N GLN A 70 15.49 -17.58 18.04
CA GLN A 70 15.18 -17.61 19.48
C GLN A 70 13.76 -17.14 19.79
N TYR A 71 13.27 -16.13 19.08
CA TYR A 71 11.92 -15.61 19.24
C TYR A 71 10.86 -16.36 18.42
N GLY A 72 11.25 -17.42 17.71
CA GLY A 72 10.34 -18.28 16.96
C GLY A 72 9.66 -17.58 15.78
N LEU A 73 10.33 -16.59 15.18
CA LEU A 73 9.82 -15.95 13.97
C LEU A 73 9.85 -16.91 12.78
N LYS A 74 8.90 -16.74 11.87
CA LYS A 74 8.90 -17.45 10.60
C LYS A 74 9.98 -16.86 9.69
N THR A 75 10.95 -17.68 9.32
CA THR A 75 12.10 -17.25 8.51
C THR A 75 12.20 -18.04 7.21
N ASP A 76 12.94 -17.50 6.26
CA ASP A 76 13.38 -18.28 5.10
C ASP A 76 14.42 -19.35 5.49
N SER A 77 14.84 -20.16 4.52
CA SER A 77 15.81 -21.24 4.74
C SER A 77 17.19 -20.78 5.22
N THR A 78 17.52 -19.50 5.03
CA THR A 78 18.79 -18.91 5.47
C THR A 78 18.70 -18.27 6.85
N GLY A 79 17.49 -18.08 7.39
CA GLY A 79 17.22 -17.32 8.60
C GLY A 79 17.35 -15.80 8.45
N LYS A 80 17.77 -15.31 7.28
CA LYS A 80 18.07 -13.90 7.03
C LYS A 80 16.80 -13.05 6.90
N TYR A 81 15.75 -13.61 6.33
CA TYR A 81 14.45 -12.94 6.16
C TYR A 81 13.43 -13.51 7.12
N ALA A 82 12.73 -12.64 7.82
CA ALA A 82 11.67 -13.04 8.74
C ALA A 82 10.35 -12.35 8.38
N ALA A 83 9.24 -13.02 8.66
CA ALA A 83 7.91 -12.49 8.49
C ALA A 83 7.17 -12.38 9.83
N MET A 84 6.44 -11.29 9.99
CA MET A 84 5.43 -11.11 11.01
C MET A 84 4.08 -10.88 10.36
N TYR A 85 3.05 -11.53 10.89
CA TYR A 85 1.68 -11.41 10.42
C TYR A 85 0.73 -11.12 11.57
N LYS A 86 -0.09 -10.10 11.37
CA LYS A 86 -1.17 -9.74 12.28
C LYS A 86 -2.49 -10.03 11.57
N PRO A 87 -3.28 -11.03 12.02
CA PRO A 87 -4.48 -11.51 11.31
C PRO A 87 -5.68 -10.57 11.43
N TYR A 88 -5.47 -9.33 11.80
CA TYR A 88 -6.50 -8.29 11.91
C TYR A 88 -5.86 -6.91 11.78
N HIS A 89 -6.68 -5.94 11.39
CA HIS A 89 -6.31 -4.53 11.33
C HIS A 89 -7.47 -3.71 11.90
N LEU A 90 -7.35 -3.37 13.17
CA LEU A 90 -8.38 -2.66 13.93
C LEU A 90 -8.00 -1.17 14.05
N ILE A 91 -8.27 -0.42 13.00
CA ILE A 91 -7.82 0.97 12.82
C ILE A 91 -8.11 1.83 14.06
N GLY A 92 -9.34 1.76 14.60
CA GLY A 92 -9.74 2.57 15.74
C GLY A 92 -8.97 2.28 17.04
N LEU A 93 -8.55 1.04 17.24
CA LEU A 93 -7.74 0.66 18.41
C LEU A 93 -6.25 0.95 18.20
N GLU A 94 -5.76 0.74 17.02
CA GLU A 94 -4.33 0.89 16.70
C GLU A 94 -3.93 2.36 16.61
N LEU A 95 -4.77 3.21 16.05
CA LEU A 95 -4.56 4.66 15.99
C LEU A 95 -4.45 5.28 17.39
N GLY A 96 -5.13 4.71 18.37
CA GLY A 96 -5.10 5.16 19.76
C GLY A 96 -3.70 5.22 20.36
N ILE A 97 -2.80 4.31 19.95
CA ILE A 97 -1.39 4.31 20.39
C ILE A 97 -0.68 5.58 19.90
N SER A 98 -0.86 5.95 18.65
CA SER A 98 -0.24 7.16 18.09
C SER A 98 -0.81 8.44 18.71
N VAL A 99 -2.13 8.48 18.94
CA VAL A 99 -2.79 9.60 19.61
C VAL A 99 -2.28 9.74 21.06
N ALA A 100 -2.21 8.65 21.80
CA ALA A 100 -1.73 8.65 23.19
C ALA A 100 -0.23 9.01 23.28
N SER A 101 0.59 8.56 22.34
CA SER A 101 2.01 8.91 22.28
C SER A 101 2.20 10.42 22.15
N ILE A 102 1.45 11.06 21.27
CA ILE A 102 1.51 12.52 21.09
C ILE A 102 0.92 13.24 22.30
N ALA A 103 -0.26 12.83 22.78
CA ALA A 103 -0.97 13.53 23.83
C ALA A 103 -0.32 13.42 25.22
N VAL A 104 0.33 12.29 25.52
CA VAL A 104 0.88 11.99 26.85
C VAL A 104 2.40 12.15 26.89
N ARG A 105 3.08 11.75 25.81
CA ARG A 105 4.55 11.71 25.76
C ARG A 105 5.15 12.82 24.91
N GLU A 106 4.33 13.54 24.15
CA GLU A 106 4.76 14.55 23.17
C GLU A 106 5.73 13.98 22.11
N GLU A 107 5.61 12.70 21.80
CA GLU A 107 6.45 11.97 20.86
C GLU A 107 5.65 11.43 19.68
N ALA A 108 6.16 11.60 18.47
CA ALA A 108 5.64 10.90 17.30
C ALA A 108 6.01 9.41 17.35
N THR A 109 5.11 8.53 16.91
CA THR A 109 5.39 7.08 16.81
C THR A 109 6.31 6.73 15.64
N GLY A 110 6.63 7.67 14.79
CA GLY A 110 7.53 7.55 13.67
C GLY A 110 7.38 8.70 12.69
N ALA A 111 8.27 8.78 11.73
CA ALA A 111 8.24 9.74 10.64
C ALA A 111 8.44 9.04 9.30
N THR A 112 7.70 9.46 8.28
CA THR A 112 7.85 8.97 6.91
C THR A 112 9.10 9.59 6.30
N CYS A 113 10.05 8.74 5.89
CA CYS A 113 11.28 9.15 5.23
C CYS A 113 11.22 8.97 3.71
N GLU A 114 10.34 8.12 3.21
CA GLU A 114 10.26 7.73 1.81
C GLU A 114 8.81 7.53 1.36
N TRP A 115 8.57 7.77 0.09
CA TRP A 115 7.29 7.47 -0.55
C TRP A 115 7.48 6.39 -1.62
N ARG A 116 7.13 5.16 -1.29
CA ARG A 116 7.37 3.96 -2.11
C ARG A 116 6.15 3.50 -2.89
N GLY A 117 4.98 3.60 -2.30
CA GLY A 117 3.71 3.15 -2.87
C GLY A 117 2.65 4.21 -2.79
N ASP A 118 1.68 4.13 -3.70
CA ASP A 118 0.52 5.00 -3.75
C ASP A 118 -0.72 4.20 -4.08
N VAL A 119 -1.84 4.53 -3.45
CA VAL A 119 -3.14 3.91 -3.72
C VAL A 119 -3.99 4.87 -4.51
N VAL A 120 -4.16 4.59 -5.79
CA VAL A 120 -4.80 5.50 -6.73
C VAL A 120 -6.24 5.11 -7.03
N ALA A 121 -7.09 6.11 -7.24
CA ALA A 121 -8.47 5.92 -7.66
C ALA A 121 -8.51 5.29 -9.05
N THR A 122 -9.13 4.12 -9.17
CA THR A 122 -9.27 3.38 -10.43
C THR A 122 -10.76 3.13 -10.69
N ALA A 123 -11.22 3.41 -11.89
CA ALA A 123 -12.63 3.30 -12.25
C ALA A 123 -13.14 1.85 -12.19
N LYS A 124 -14.18 1.59 -11.39
CA LYS A 124 -14.86 0.27 -11.30
C LYS A 124 -15.62 -0.07 -12.57
N ARG A 125 -16.14 0.92 -13.25
CA ARG A 125 -16.94 0.84 -14.48
C ARG A 125 -16.56 2.00 -15.38
N LYS A 126 -17.14 2.05 -16.58
CA LYS A 126 -17.07 3.26 -17.41
C LYS A 126 -17.76 4.42 -16.67
N LEU A 127 -17.04 5.49 -16.46
CA LEU A 127 -17.51 6.74 -15.86
C LEU A 127 -17.64 7.82 -16.92
N LYS A 128 -18.57 8.73 -16.73
CA LYS A 128 -18.86 9.82 -17.68
C LYS A 128 -18.36 11.17 -17.14
N ALA A 129 -18.04 12.07 -18.06
CA ALA A 129 -17.86 13.46 -17.70
C ALA A 129 -19.08 13.99 -16.95
N GLY A 130 -18.86 14.78 -15.90
CA GLY A 130 -19.89 15.26 -14.99
C GLY A 130 -20.27 14.31 -13.87
N GLU A 131 -19.87 13.04 -13.91
CA GLU A 131 -20.09 12.15 -12.77
C GLU A 131 -19.24 12.58 -11.57
N LYS A 132 -19.86 12.45 -10.39
CA LYS A 132 -19.20 12.72 -9.12
C LYS A 132 -18.64 11.42 -8.53
N LEU A 133 -17.39 11.45 -8.17
CA LEU A 133 -16.74 10.32 -7.53
C LEU A 133 -17.21 10.18 -6.08
N ASP A 134 -17.47 8.95 -5.64
CA ASP A 134 -17.91 8.61 -4.29
C ASP A 134 -16.75 8.17 -3.37
N GLY A 135 -15.56 8.06 -3.94
CA GLY A 135 -14.34 7.78 -3.19
C GLY A 135 -14.22 6.33 -2.71
N GLU A 136 -13.56 6.17 -1.58
CA GLU A 136 -13.30 4.87 -0.97
C GLU A 136 -14.59 4.20 -0.49
N GLY A 137 -14.72 2.91 -0.77
CA GLY A 137 -15.90 2.12 -0.39
C GLY A 137 -17.12 2.33 -1.28
N GLY A 138 -17.09 3.26 -2.24
CA GLY A 138 -18.19 3.58 -3.13
C GLY A 138 -18.32 2.68 -4.37
N PHE A 139 -19.08 3.15 -5.36
CA PHE A 139 -19.41 2.39 -6.59
C PHE A 139 -18.67 2.88 -7.83
N THR A 140 -18.04 4.06 -7.76
CA THR A 140 -17.36 4.66 -8.91
C THR A 140 -15.93 4.22 -9.04
N VAL A 141 -15.18 4.21 -7.94
CA VAL A 141 -13.74 3.91 -7.93
C VAL A 141 -13.36 2.88 -6.85
N TYR A 142 -12.21 2.27 -7.05
CA TYR A 142 -11.53 1.44 -6.05
C TYR A 142 -10.06 1.84 -5.98
N GLY A 143 -9.41 1.50 -4.86
CA GLY A 143 -7.98 1.73 -4.67
C GLY A 143 -7.15 0.69 -5.40
N LYS A 144 -6.22 1.13 -6.24
CA LYS A 144 -5.21 0.27 -6.86
C LYS A 144 -3.83 0.72 -6.43
N LEU A 145 -3.08 -0.20 -5.85
CA LEU A 145 -1.69 0.05 -5.49
C LEU A 145 -0.82 0.17 -6.73
N MET A 146 0.04 1.18 -6.76
CA MET A 146 1.12 1.33 -7.74
C MET A 146 2.36 1.92 -7.09
N THR A 147 3.48 1.88 -7.79
CA THR A 147 4.70 2.55 -7.29
C THR A 147 4.49 4.06 -7.23
N ALA A 148 5.09 4.73 -6.25
CA ALA A 148 5.02 6.19 -6.15
C ALA A 148 5.53 6.86 -7.43
N THR A 149 6.60 6.32 -8.02
CA THR A 149 7.16 6.83 -9.28
C THR A 149 6.17 6.74 -10.43
N ASP A 150 5.45 5.62 -10.58
CA ASP A 150 4.46 5.47 -11.64
C ASP A 150 3.24 6.36 -11.40
N SER A 151 2.80 6.50 -10.13
CA SER A 151 1.73 7.41 -9.75
C SER A 151 2.08 8.86 -10.11
N LEU A 152 3.30 9.30 -9.78
CA LEU A 152 3.79 10.64 -10.12
C LEU A 152 3.84 10.87 -11.63
N LYS A 153 4.42 9.93 -12.38
CA LYS A 153 4.51 10.03 -13.86
C LYS A 153 3.14 10.11 -14.51
N LEU A 154 2.17 9.37 -13.96
CA LEU A 154 0.80 9.36 -14.45
C LEU A 154 0.00 10.60 -14.01
N GLY A 155 0.42 11.25 -12.95
CA GLY A 155 -0.37 12.28 -12.28
C GLY A 155 -1.64 11.71 -11.66
N ALA A 156 -1.55 10.51 -11.08
CA ALA A 156 -2.70 9.78 -10.59
C ALA A 156 -3.35 10.45 -9.37
N LEU A 157 -4.68 10.33 -9.29
CA LEU A 157 -5.46 10.83 -8.16
C LEU A 157 -5.44 9.79 -7.03
N PRO A 158 -4.93 10.13 -5.82
CA PRO A 158 -5.03 9.21 -4.68
C PRO A 158 -6.49 8.99 -4.27
N ILE A 159 -6.85 7.74 -3.96
CA ILE A 159 -8.24 7.39 -3.68
C ILE A 159 -8.81 8.14 -2.48
N GLY A 160 -8.02 8.38 -1.45
CA GLY A 160 -8.45 9.13 -0.27
C GLY A 160 -8.86 10.58 -0.53
N LEU A 161 -8.47 11.14 -1.69
CA LEU A 161 -8.87 12.48 -2.12
C LEU A 161 -9.96 12.48 -3.19
N ALA A 162 -10.41 11.31 -3.65
CA ALA A 162 -11.39 11.20 -4.73
C ALA A 162 -12.82 11.58 -4.33
N HIS A 163 -13.13 11.67 -3.03
CA HIS A 163 -14.48 12.01 -2.57
C HIS A 163 -14.97 13.35 -3.09
N ASN A 164 -16.15 13.31 -3.67
CA ASN A 164 -16.88 14.49 -4.17
C ASN A 164 -16.19 15.24 -5.31
N MET A 165 -15.18 14.66 -5.94
CA MET A 165 -14.59 15.24 -7.16
C MET A 165 -15.47 14.95 -8.37
N VAL A 166 -15.58 15.91 -9.27
CA VAL A 166 -16.38 15.80 -10.49
C VAL A 166 -15.44 15.55 -11.66
N LEU A 167 -15.78 14.53 -12.48
CA LEU A 167 -15.02 14.21 -13.68
C LEU A 167 -15.26 15.23 -14.78
N ASN A 168 -14.20 15.71 -15.42
CA ASN A 168 -14.27 16.59 -16.57
C ASN A 168 -14.20 15.86 -17.91
N LYS A 169 -13.96 14.52 -17.90
CA LYS A 169 -13.98 13.64 -19.07
C LYS A 169 -14.42 12.23 -18.75
N ASP A 170 -14.73 11.44 -19.80
CA ASP A 170 -15.05 10.00 -19.67
C ASP A 170 -13.82 9.19 -19.24
N ILE A 171 -13.98 8.26 -18.30
CA ILE A 171 -12.94 7.32 -17.85
C ILE A 171 -13.38 5.89 -18.13
N PRO A 172 -12.60 5.10 -18.89
CA PRO A 172 -12.90 3.68 -19.11
C PRO A 172 -12.78 2.85 -17.84
N ALA A 173 -13.53 1.75 -17.74
CA ALA A 173 -13.39 0.79 -16.65
C ALA A 173 -11.96 0.29 -16.50
N GLY A 174 -11.49 0.12 -15.27
CA GLY A 174 -10.14 -0.36 -14.95
C GLY A 174 -9.01 0.64 -15.20
N LYS A 175 -9.32 1.88 -15.61
CA LYS A 175 -8.30 2.94 -15.79
C LYS A 175 -8.18 3.81 -14.53
N PRO A 176 -6.94 4.17 -14.16
CA PRO A 176 -6.71 5.16 -13.12
C PRO A 176 -7.33 6.51 -13.49
N VAL A 177 -7.83 7.21 -12.49
CA VAL A 177 -8.23 8.61 -12.58
C VAL A 177 -7.01 9.47 -12.26
N CYS A 178 -6.79 10.50 -13.03
CA CYS A 178 -5.68 11.45 -12.86
C CYS A 178 -6.18 12.80 -12.32
N TRP A 179 -5.30 13.61 -11.79
CA TRP A 179 -5.60 14.98 -11.38
C TRP A 179 -6.17 15.84 -12.54
N SER A 180 -5.72 15.56 -13.76
CA SER A 180 -6.22 16.25 -14.97
C SER A 180 -7.64 15.85 -15.37
N ASP A 181 -8.20 14.81 -14.75
CA ASP A 181 -9.50 14.25 -15.11
C ASP A 181 -10.62 14.74 -14.19
N VAL A 182 -10.28 15.54 -13.19
CA VAL A 182 -11.22 16.02 -12.18
C VAL A 182 -11.08 17.52 -11.93
N ASP A 183 -12.19 18.11 -11.57
CA ASP A 183 -12.21 19.45 -11.02
C ASP A 183 -12.05 19.39 -9.51
N TYR A 184 -11.10 20.14 -8.97
CA TYR A 184 -10.81 20.13 -7.53
C TYR A 184 -10.44 21.51 -6.99
N ASP A 185 -10.77 21.72 -5.74
CA ASP A 185 -10.50 22.95 -5.02
C ASP A 185 -9.05 22.93 -4.46
N THR A 186 -8.18 23.74 -5.05
CA THR A 186 -6.77 23.87 -4.65
C THR A 186 -6.57 24.51 -3.27
N THR A 187 -7.61 25.08 -2.68
CA THR A 187 -7.54 25.70 -1.33
C THR A 187 -7.70 24.67 -0.21
N LYS A 188 -8.16 23.45 -0.53
CA LYS A 188 -8.30 22.39 0.46
C LYS A 188 -6.95 21.93 0.97
N GLN A 189 -6.79 21.98 2.29
CA GLN A 189 -5.55 21.64 2.99
C GLN A 189 -5.02 20.25 2.62
N ALA A 190 -5.88 19.23 2.56
CA ALA A 190 -5.48 17.86 2.20
C ALA A 190 -4.89 17.78 0.79
N ILE A 191 -5.42 18.56 -0.16
CA ILE A 191 -4.89 18.64 -1.51
C ILE A 191 -3.54 19.36 -1.51
N GLN A 192 -3.42 20.46 -0.78
CA GLN A 192 -2.17 21.20 -0.65
C GLN A 192 -1.06 20.33 -0.09
N PHE A 193 -1.31 19.61 1.01
CA PHE A 193 -0.37 18.66 1.60
C PHE A 193 0.05 17.56 0.61
N ARG A 194 -0.91 16.99 -0.10
CA ARG A 194 -0.58 15.98 -1.11
C ARG A 194 0.31 16.54 -2.21
N ARG A 195 0.00 17.71 -2.73
CA ARG A 195 0.80 18.35 -3.78
C ARG A 195 2.20 18.77 -3.30
N GLU A 196 2.31 19.17 -2.04
CA GLU A 196 3.59 19.45 -1.40
C GLU A 196 4.43 18.18 -1.25
N MET A 197 3.82 17.08 -0.77
CA MET A 197 4.45 15.77 -0.68
C MET A 197 4.98 15.30 -2.04
N GLU A 198 4.17 15.40 -3.10
CA GLU A 198 4.58 15.05 -4.46
C GLU A 198 5.83 15.85 -4.91
N LYS A 199 5.88 17.15 -4.61
CA LYS A 199 7.05 18.00 -4.93
C LYS A 199 8.28 17.61 -4.11
N SER A 200 8.10 17.27 -2.85
CA SER A 200 9.21 16.92 -1.95
C SER A 200 9.88 15.61 -2.36
N PHE A 201 9.08 14.60 -2.72
CA PHE A 201 9.59 13.28 -3.10
C PHE A 201 9.94 13.14 -4.59
N SER A 202 9.46 14.02 -5.46
CA SER A 202 9.82 13.98 -6.90
C SER A 202 11.28 14.38 -7.17
N LYS A 203 11.94 15.03 -6.22
CA LYS A 203 13.35 15.45 -6.36
C LYS A 203 14.36 14.34 -6.03
N GLY A 204 13.91 13.19 -5.55
CA GLY A 204 14.72 12.05 -5.15
C GLY A 204 14.49 10.77 -5.97
N CYS A 205 13.74 10.85 -7.05
CA CYS A 205 13.47 9.74 -7.99
C CYS A 205 14.29 9.86 -9.26
#